data_628ead721e6ff6554ff60e9c8d72a983
#
_entry.id   628ead721e6ff6554ff60e9c8d72a983
#
_cell.length_a   1.000
_cell.length_b   1.000
_cell.length_c   1.000
_cell.angle_alpha   90.00
_cell.angle_beta   90.00
_cell.angle_gamma   90.00
#
_symmetry.space_group_name_H-M   'P 1'
#
loop_
_entity.id
_entity.type
_entity.pdbx_description
1 polymer ?
#
loop_
_entity_poly.entity_id
_entity_poly.type
_entity_poly.pdbx_seq_one_letter_code
_entity_poly.pdbx_strand_id
1 'polypeptide(L)'
;FTGKEGTYHAEQMIAFGTQVVGGVTPGKGGQIHLDLPVFNTVSEAVKATGANVSILFVPPRFAADGLMEAADAGIEVIVAITEGIPVSDMIKVKHYISNKPCRLIGPNCPGVITAGEAKVGIMPGFVFKKGSIGIISKSGTLTYEAADQIVKAGLGITTAIGIGGDPIIGTTTKDAVELLMNDPETKGIVMIGEIG
;
A
#
# COMPACT_ATOMS: atom_id res chain seq x y z
N PHE A 1 13.27 -3.79 1.41
CA PHE A 1 12.98 -4.78 2.47
C PHE A 1 14.08 -4.77 3.53
N THR A 2 15.35 -4.87 3.16
CA THR A 2 16.50 -4.97 4.08
C THR A 2 16.99 -3.62 4.65
N GLY A 3 16.41 -2.51 4.25
CA GLY A 3 16.69 -1.19 4.82
C GLY A 3 15.92 -0.97 6.14
N LYS A 4 16.32 0.03 6.93
CA LYS A 4 15.76 0.30 8.26
C LYS A 4 14.22 0.44 8.23
N GLU A 5 13.70 1.31 7.38
CA GLU A 5 12.24 1.54 7.26
C GLU A 5 11.51 0.30 6.74
N GLY A 6 12.06 -0.34 5.69
CA GLY A 6 11.48 -1.56 5.14
C GLY A 6 11.43 -2.70 6.16
N THR A 7 12.48 -2.88 6.95
CA THR A 7 12.53 -3.86 8.05
C THR A 7 11.45 -3.57 9.09
N TYR A 8 11.44 -2.34 9.64
CA TYR A 8 10.50 -1.97 10.68
C TYR A 8 9.04 -2.16 10.26
N HIS A 9 8.68 -1.66 9.06
CA HIS A 9 7.31 -1.78 8.60
C HIS A 9 6.94 -3.21 8.19
N ALA A 10 7.88 -4.02 7.70
CA ALA A 10 7.65 -5.44 7.46
C ALA A 10 7.34 -6.20 8.77
N GLU A 11 8.10 -5.94 9.84
CA GLU A 11 7.80 -6.49 11.18
C GLU A 11 6.41 -6.10 11.67
N GLN A 12 6.01 -4.82 11.48
CA GLN A 12 4.68 -4.35 11.86
C GLN A 12 3.56 -4.97 11.02
N MET A 13 3.79 -5.23 9.73
CA MET A 13 2.84 -5.94 8.88
C MET A 13 2.70 -7.42 9.31
N ILE A 14 3.80 -8.11 9.56
CA ILE A 14 3.79 -9.49 10.07
C ILE A 14 3.06 -9.57 11.41
N ALA A 15 3.38 -8.68 12.35
CA ALA A 15 2.73 -8.62 13.66
C ALA A 15 1.22 -8.34 13.58
N PHE A 16 0.77 -7.63 12.55
CA PHE A 16 -0.66 -7.38 12.29
C PHE A 16 -1.39 -8.59 11.71
N GLY A 17 -0.66 -9.57 11.14
CA GLY A 17 -1.22 -10.77 10.51
C GLY A 17 -1.11 -10.80 8.98
N THR A 18 -0.45 -9.81 8.37
CA THR A 18 -0.20 -9.81 6.93
C THR A 18 0.77 -10.95 6.56
N GLN A 19 0.44 -11.72 5.55
CA GLN A 19 1.31 -12.78 5.02
C GLN A 19 2.44 -12.18 4.18
N VAL A 20 3.47 -11.69 4.84
CA VAL A 20 4.70 -11.27 4.17
C VAL A 20 5.50 -12.50 3.77
N VAL A 21 5.76 -12.69 2.49
CA VAL A 21 6.36 -13.92 1.94
C VAL A 21 7.84 -13.75 1.53
N GLY A 22 8.34 -12.52 1.53
CA GLY A 22 9.72 -12.22 1.19
C GLY A 22 9.93 -10.75 0.88
N GLY A 23 11.14 -10.41 0.47
CA GLY A 23 11.47 -9.07 0.07
C GLY A 23 12.42 -9.03 -1.11
N VAL A 24 12.45 -7.88 -1.79
CA VAL A 24 13.34 -7.64 -2.92
C VAL A 24 14.35 -6.57 -2.55
N THR A 25 15.62 -6.90 -2.72
CA THR A 25 16.74 -5.96 -2.61
C THR A 25 17.81 -6.39 -3.60
N PRO A 26 18.01 -5.66 -4.71
CA PRO A 26 19.01 -6.00 -5.72
C PRO A 26 20.41 -6.19 -5.11
N GLY A 27 21.09 -7.28 -5.48
CA GLY A 27 22.40 -7.66 -4.95
C GLY A 27 22.38 -8.38 -3.58
N LYS A 28 21.20 -8.60 -2.98
CA LYS A 28 21.04 -9.35 -1.73
C LYS A 28 20.23 -10.63 -1.87
N GLY A 29 19.93 -11.05 -3.09
CA GLY A 29 19.24 -12.30 -3.37
C GLY A 29 19.94 -13.50 -2.73
N GLY A 30 19.16 -14.44 -2.19
CA GLY A 30 19.63 -15.61 -1.47
C GLY A 30 19.91 -15.40 0.02
N GLN A 31 19.83 -14.16 0.52
CA GLN A 31 19.90 -13.89 1.96
C GLN A 31 18.55 -14.19 2.62
N ILE A 32 18.56 -14.37 3.94
CA ILE A 32 17.37 -14.44 4.78
C ILE A 32 17.32 -13.17 5.62
N HIS A 33 16.14 -12.53 5.69
CA HIS A 33 15.87 -11.35 6.49
C HIS A 33 14.48 -11.44 7.10
N LEU A 34 14.33 -11.24 8.40
CA LEU A 34 13.09 -11.51 9.16
C LEU A 34 12.54 -12.94 8.94
N ASP A 35 13.44 -13.93 8.89
CA ASP A 35 13.14 -15.33 8.58
C ASP A 35 12.48 -15.55 7.21
N LEU A 36 12.57 -14.57 6.32
CA LEU A 36 11.99 -14.57 4.98
C LEU A 36 13.07 -14.46 3.90
N PRO A 37 12.86 -15.06 2.72
CA PRO A 37 13.81 -14.99 1.62
C PRO A 37 13.92 -13.58 1.03
N VAL A 38 15.12 -13.20 0.64
CA VAL A 38 15.41 -11.99 -0.12
C VAL A 38 15.74 -12.35 -1.57
N PHE A 39 15.15 -11.63 -2.51
CA PHE A 39 15.32 -11.83 -3.94
C PHE A 39 16.00 -10.62 -4.59
N ASN A 40 16.59 -10.79 -5.75
CA ASN A 40 17.16 -9.69 -6.53
C ASN A 40 16.11 -8.94 -7.34
N THR A 41 15.05 -9.61 -7.78
CA THR A 41 13.98 -9.05 -8.61
C THR A 41 12.60 -9.44 -8.12
N VAL A 42 11.60 -8.62 -8.47
CA VAL A 42 10.19 -8.93 -8.17
C VAL A 42 9.74 -10.18 -8.89
N SER A 43 10.20 -10.41 -10.13
CA SER A 43 9.88 -11.61 -10.90
C SER A 43 10.36 -12.90 -10.20
N GLU A 44 11.58 -12.87 -9.63
CA GLU A 44 12.07 -14.00 -8.84
C GLU A 44 11.18 -14.25 -7.60
N ALA A 45 10.83 -13.19 -6.89
CA ALA A 45 9.98 -13.27 -5.71
C ALA A 45 8.60 -13.86 -6.04
N VAL A 46 7.93 -13.36 -7.08
CA VAL A 46 6.62 -13.85 -7.53
C VAL A 46 6.68 -15.32 -7.92
N LYS A 47 7.68 -15.73 -8.71
CA LYS A 47 7.85 -17.13 -9.12
C LYS A 47 8.08 -18.08 -7.95
N ALA A 48 8.81 -17.64 -6.94
CA ALA A 48 9.16 -18.47 -5.78
C ALA A 48 8.04 -18.53 -4.73
N THR A 49 7.24 -17.47 -4.58
CA THR A 49 6.31 -17.33 -3.45
C THR A 49 4.85 -17.19 -3.83
N GLY A 50 4.55 -16.87 -5.09
CA GLY A 50 3.19 -16.54 -5.52
C GLY A 50 2.70 -15.19 -5.02
N ALA A 51 3.59 -14.27 -4.65
CA ALA A 51 3.23 -12.94 -4.16
C ALA A 51 2.37 -12.19 -5.17
N ASN A 52 1.27 -11.60 -4.71
CA ASN A 52 0.33 -10.82 -5.52
C ASN A 52 0.25 -9.34 -5.10
N VAL A 53 0.90 -8.98 -4.00
CA VAL A 53 0.98 -7.61 -3.50
C VAL A 53 2.43 -7.20 -3.30
N SER A 54 2.78 -5.98 -3.70
CA SER A 54 4.10 -5.39 -3.47
C SER A 54 3.97 -4.03 -2.78
N ILE A 55 4.86 -3.77 -1.83
CA ILE A 55 4.99 -2.47 -1.17
C ILE A 55 6.39 -1.90 -1.41
N LEU A 56 6.47 -0.63 -1.80
CA LEU A 56 7.73 0.04 -2.13
C LEU A 56 8.11 1.06 -1.07
N PHE A 57 9.34 0.90 -0.56
CA PHE A 57 10.05 1.84 0.33
C PHE A 57 11.33 2.38 -0.30
N VAL A 58 11.47 2.25 -1.62
CA VAL A 58 12.69 2.67 -2.34
C VAL A 58 12.79 4.19 -2.43
N PRO A 59 14.02 4.75 -2.50
CA PRO A 59 14.20 6.18 -2.71
C PRO A 59 13.50 6.70 -3.98
N PRO A 60 13.05 7.98 -4.03
CA PRO A 60 12.25 8.52 -5.14
C PRO A 60 12.84 8.28 -6.52
N ARG A 61 14.16 8.42 -6.67
CA ARG A 61 14.87 8.23 -7.95
C ARG A 61 14.79 6.82 -8.53
N PHE A 62 14.44 5.82 -7.71
CA PHE A 62 14.32 4.42 -8.15
C PHE A 62 12.87 3.92 -8.13
N ALA A 63 11.94 4.76 -7.65
CA ALA A 63 10.57 4.33 -7.43
C ALA A 63 9.84 4.00 -8.74
N ALA A 64 10.01 4.80 -9.77
CA ALA A 64 9.37 4.56 -11.07
C ALA A 64 9.76 3.19 -11.65
N ASP A 65 11.04 2.86 -11.63
CA ASP A 65 11.54 1.56 -12.11
C ASP A 65 10.96 0.41 -11.29
N GLY A 66 10.95 0.56 -9.95
CA GLY A 66 10.39 -0.46 -9.07
C GLY A 66 8.88 -0.67 -9.25
N LEU A 67 8.12 0.39 -9.53
CA LEU A 67 6.69 0.31 -9.82
C LEU A 67 6.41 -0.42 -11.13
N MET A 68 7.17 -0.10 -12.19
CA MET A 68 7.04 -0.76 -13.48
C MET A 68 7.50 -2.22 -13.41
N GLU A 69 8.59 -2.51 -12.69
CA GLU A 69 9.07 -3.89 -12.44
C GLU A 69 8.00 -4.75 -11.74
N ALA A 70 7.36 -4.21 -10.70
CA ALA A 70 6.30 -4.91 -9.99
C ALA A 70 5.10 -5.22 -10.91
N ALA A 71 4.72 -4.26 -11.75
CA ALA A 71 3.64 -4.45 -12.72
C ALA A 71 3.99 -5.51 -13.78
N ASP A 72 5.24 -5.55 -14.25
CA ASP A 72 5.72 -6.56 -15.21
C ASP A 72 5.81 -7.96 -14.61
N ALA A 73 6.11 -8.05 -13.33
CA ALA A 73 6.15 -9.32 -12.62
C ALA A 73 4.76 -9.93 -12.35
N GLY A 74 3.68 -9.22 -12.67
CA GLY A 74 2.31 -9.70 -12.48
C GLY A 74 1.75 -9.43 -11.09
N ILE A 75 2.32 -8.48 -10.34
CA ILE A 75 1.75 -8.02 -9.08
C ILE A 75 0.39 -7.36 -9.33
N GLU A 76 -0.63 -7.78 -8.59
CA GLU A 76 -2.00 -7.30 -8.72
C GLU A 76 -2.22 -5.96 -8.00
N VAL A 77 -1.62 -5.79 -6.81
CA VAL A 77 -1.71 -4.57 -6.02
C VAL A 77 -0.32 -4.06 -5.67
N ILE A 78 -0.04 -2.83 -6.06
CA ILE A 78 1.25 -2.16 -5.80
C ILE A 78 0.98 -0.97 -4.88
N VAL A 79 1.64 -0.92 -3.74
CA VAL A 79 1.53 0.17 -2.77
C VAL A 79 2.84 0.97 -2.75
N ALA A 80 2.78 2.25 -3.10
CA ALA A 80 3.94 3.14 -3.13
C ALA A 80 3.91 4.09 -1.93
N ILE A 81 4.75 3.84 -0.94
CA ILE A 81 4.88 4.71 0.24
C ILE A 81 5.74 5.94 -0.10
N THR A 82 6.68 5.77 -1.00
CA THR A 82 7.68 6.78 -1.36
C THR A 82 7.06 8.15 -1.64
N GLU A 83 7.56 9.16 -0.95
CA GLU A 83 7.28 10.58 -1.17
C GLU A 83 8.36 11.19 -2.08
N GLY A 84 8.00 12.25 -2.84
CA GLY A 84 8.94 13.02 -3.64
C GLY A 84 9.33 12.37 -4.97
N ILE A 85 8.54 11.47 -5.50
CA ILE A 85 8.72 10.95 -6.86
C ILE A 85 8.42 12.09 -7.85
N PRO A 86 9.31 12.37 -8.82
CA PRO A 86 9.06 13.40 -9.82
C PRO A 86 7.74 13.17 -10.58
N VAL A 87 6.97 14.25 -10.79
CA VAL A 87 5.70 14.18 -11.53
C VAL A 87 5.88 13.58 -12.91
N SER A 88 6.97 13.93 -13.62
CA SER A 88 7.32 13.36 -14.92
C SER A 88 7.47 11.84 -14.89
N ASP A 89 8.01 11.30 -13.82
CA ASP A 89 8.20 9.87 -13.67
C ASP A 89 6.87 9.18 -13.34
N MET A 90 6.03 9.80 -12.53
CA MET A 90 4.68 9.27 -12.26
C MET A 90 3.76 9.30 -13.48
N ILE A 91 3.90 10.29 -14.37
CA ILE A 91 3.20 10.30 -15.67
C ILE A 91 3.61 9.09 -16.51
N LYS A 92 4.93 8.79 -16.58
CA LYS A 92 5.43 7.59 -17.29
C LYS A 92 4.89 6.30 -16.67
N VAL A 93 4.97 6.18 -15.35
CA VAL A 93 4.45 5.02 -14.61
C VAL A 93 2.96 4.83 -14.92
N LYS A 94 2.15 5.89 -14.77
CA LYS A 94 0.71 5.84 -15.01
C LYS A 94 0.36 5.39 -16.42
N HIS A 95 1.09 5.92 -17.42
CA HIS A 95 0.94 5.48 -18.81
C HIS A 95 1.34 4.00 -18.98
N TYR A 96 2.48 3.62 -18.41
CA TYR A 96 3.01 2.25 -18.51
C TYR A 96 2.07 1.19 -17.94
N ILE A 97 1.45 1.45 -16.79
CA ILE A 97 0.56 0.51 -16.11
C ILE A 97 -0.89 0.56 -16.61
N SER A 98 -1.26 1.53 -17.46
CA SER A 98 -2.65 1.74 -17.89
C SER A 98 -3.31 0.53 -18.55
N ASN A 99 -2.53 -0.33 -19.20
CA ASN A 99 -2.98 -1.55 -19.87
C ASN A 99 -2.59 -2.83 -19.11
N LYS A 100 -2.14 -2.72 -17.87
CA LYS A 100 -1.75 -3.86 -17.03
C LYS A 100 -2.82 -4.16 -15.99
N PRO A 101 -3.05 -5.44 -15.66
CA PRO A 101 -4.03 -5.84 -14.67
C PRO A 101 -3.50 -5.63 -13.23
N CYS A 102 -3.00 -4.43 -12.93
CA CYS A 102 -2.51 -4.07 -11.61
C CYS A 102 -3.16 -2.78 -11.14
N ARG A 103 -3.28 -2.64 -9.83
CA ARG A 103 -3.75 -1.43 -9.16
C ARG A 103 -2.62 -0.80 -8.37
N LEU A 104 -2.33 0.46 -8.64
CA LEU A 104 -1.36 1.25 -7.88
C LEU A 104 -2.10 2.09 -6.82
N ILE A 105 -1.66 2.01 -5.58
CA ILE A 105 -2.08 2.87 -4.46
C ILE A 105 -0.90 3.77 -4.09
N GLY A 106 -1.13 5.06 -4.01
CA GLY A 106 -0.10 6.08 -3.87
C GLY A 106 0.38 6.63 -5.22
N PRO A 107 1.55 7.27 -5.28
CA PRO A 107 2.60 7.38 -4.26
C PRO A 107 2.27 8.34 -3.11
N ASN A 108 3.24 8.53 -2.21
CA ASN A 108 3.12 9.41 -1.04
C ASN A 108 1.86 9.10 -0.23
N CYS A 109 1.73 7.85 0.18
CA CYS A 109 0.55 7.34 0.87
C CYS A 109 0.93 6.49 2.09
N PRO A 110 0.02 6.33 3.06
CA PRO A 110 0.25 5.45 4.19
C PRO A 110 -0.07 3.98 3.90
N GLY A 111 -0.55 3.66 2.69
CA GLY A 111 -0.93 2.33 2.29
C GLY A 111 -2.41 2.00 2.49
N VAL A 112 -2.70 0.74 2.72
CA VAL A 112 -4.06 0.20 2.92
C VAL A 112 -4.09 -0.74 4.11
N ILE A 113 -5.22 -0.75 4.83
CA ILE A 113 -5.46 -1.65 5.94
C ILE A 113 -6.92 -2.12 5.94
N THR A 114 -7.13 -3.43 5.97
CA THR A 114 -8.43 -4.05 6.26
C THR A 114 -8.39 -4.56 7.69
N ALA A 115 -9.22 -3.96 8.54
CA ALA A 115 -9.16 -4.18 9.98
C ALA A 115 -9.43 -5.64 10.35
N GLY A 116 -8.51 -6.24 11.11
CA GLY A 116 -8.58 -7.64 11.52
C GLY A 116 -8.14 -8.65 10.45
N GLU A 117 -7.67 -8.19 9.29
CA GLU A 117 -7.25 -9.07 8.19
C GLU A 117 -5.80 -8.82 7.75
N ALA A 118 -5.54 -7.70 7.10
CA ALA A 118 -4.21 -7.39 6.57
C ALA A 118 -3.91 -5.90 6.55
N LYS A 119 -2.64 -5.59 6.65
CA LYS A 119 -2.08 -4.25 6.52
C LYS A 119 -0.95 -4.26 5.49
N VAL A 120 -1.03 -3.39 4.50
CA VAL A 120 0.05 -3.15 3.53
C VAL A 120 0.38 -1.66 3.57
N GLY A 121 1.34 -1.29 4.39
CA GLY A 121 1.69 0.11 4.59
C GLY A 121 2.22 0.42 5.98
N ILE A 122 2.22 1.72 6.27
CA ILE A 122 2.79 2.28 7.50
C ILE A 122 1.73 2.63 8.57
N MET A 123 0.44 2.43 8.28
CA MET A 123 -0.65 2.74 9.20
C MET A 123 -0.46 2.03 10.55
N PRO A 124 -0.67 2.72 11.70
CA PRO A 124 -0.58 2.09 13.01
C PRO A 124 -1.78 1.16 13.25
N GLY A 125 -1.56 -0.15 13.15
CA GLY A 125 -2.64 -1.15 13.17
C GLY A 125 -3.54 -1.11 14.40
N PHE A 126 -3.02 -0.63 15.55
CA PHE A 126 -3.76 -0.59 16.81
C PHE A 126 -4.94 0.38 16.84
N VAL A 127 -4.99 1.39 15.95
CA VAL A 127 -6.13 2.33 15.87
C VAL A 127 -7.28 1.78 15.01
N PHE A 128 -7.05 0.71 14.27
CA PHE A 128 -8.05 0.14 13.34
C PHE A 128 -8.70 -1.10 13.94
N LYS A 129 -9.94 -0.98 14.39
CA LYS A 129 -10.75 -2.12 14.85
C LYS A 129 -11.83 -2.43 13.84
N LYS A 130 -12.11 -3.72 13.63
CA LYS A 130 -13.12 -4.17 12.66
C LYS A 130 -14.50 -3.58 12.96
N GLY A 131 -15.15 -3.12 11.91
CA GLY A 131 -16.49 -2.54 11.94
C GLY A 131 -17.05 -2.33 10.55
N SER A 132 -17.74 -1.20 10.31
CA SER A 132 -18.55 -1.02 9.11
C SER A 132 -18.22 0.24 8.30
N ILE A 133 -17.20 1.01 8.67
CA ILE A 133 -16.87 2.27 8.00
C ILE A 133 -15.61 2.11 7.15
N GLY A 134 -15.73 2.44 5.86
CA GLY A 134 -14.58 2.61 4.98
C GLY A 134 -13.97 4.01 5.11
N ILE A 135 -12.66 4.12 4.96
CA ILE A 135 -11.96 5.43 4.92
C ILE A 135 -11.21 5.55 3.61
N ILE A 136 -11.35 6.71 2.96
CA ILE A 136 -10.53 7.11 1.80
C ILE A 136 -9.87 8.43 2.15
N SER A 137 -8.54 8.48 2.08
CA SER A 137 -7.82 9.66 2.51
C SER A 137 -6.62 9.99 1.64
N LYS A 138 -6.45 11.29 1.36
CA LYS A 138 -5.21 11.83 0.82
C LYS A 138 -4.15 12.07 1.90
N SER A 139 -4.59 12.29 3.15
CA SER A 139 -3.73 12.58 4.30
C SER A 139 -3.43 11.34 5.12
N GLY A 140 -2.16 11.06 5.40
CA GLY A 140 -1.76 9.99 6.30
C GLY A 140 -2.25 10.22 7.73
N THR A 141 -1.92 11.38 8.30
CA THR A 141 -2.20 11.72 9.71
C THR A 141 -3.71 11.79 10.00
N LEU A 142 -4.48 12.45 9.13
CA LEU A 142 -5.94 12.55 9.31
C LEU A 142 -6.64 11.20 9.15
N THR A 143 -6.06 10.26 8.42
CA THR A 143 -6.57 8.88 8.35
C THR A 143 -6.58 8.23 9.74
N TYR A 144 -5.50 8.39 10.50
CA TYR A 144 -5.37 7.78 11.83
C TYR A 144 -6.30 8.44 12.84
N GLU A 145 -6.42 9.77 12.78
CA GLU A 145 -7.34 10.54 13.63
C GLU A 145 -8.80 10.15 13.37
N ALA A 146 -9.20 10.07 12.11
CA ALA A 146 -10.54 9.65 11.74
C ALA A 146 -10.84 8.21 12.18
N ALA A 147 -9.88 7.29 11.99
CA ALA A 147 -10.03 5.90 12.41
C ALA A 147 -10.22 5.79 13.94
N ASP A 148 -9.42 6.52 14.73
CA ASP A 148 -9.55 6.54 16.20
C ASP A 148 -10.92 7.08 16.64
N GLN A 149 -11.39 8.18 16.03
CA GLN A 149 -12.71 8.74 16.34
C GLN A 149 -13.86 7.79 15.96
N ILE A 150 -13.80 7.16 14.80
CA ILE A 150 -14.81 6.19 14.36
C ILE A 150 -14.85 4.99 15.30
N VAL A 151 -13.68 4.47 15.71
CA VAL A 151 -13.59 3.35 16.66
C VAL A 151 -14.12 3.74 18.04
N LYS A 152 -13.81 4.93 18.53
CA LYS A 152 -14.36 5.46 19.80
C LYS A 152 -15.86 5.66 19.75
N ALA A 153 -16.43 5.95 18.59
CA ALA A 153 -17.87 6.01 18.36
C ALA A 153 -18.55 4.63 18.27
N GLY A 154 -17.79 3.54 18.36
CA GLY A 154 -18.30 2.17 18.34
C GLY A 154 -18.64 1.62 16.95
N LEU A 155 -18.24 2.32 15.87
CA LEU A 155 -18.56 1.93 14.50
C LEU A 155 -17.51 1.01 13.85
N GLY A 156 -16.24 1.20 14.16
CA GLY A 156 -15.12 0.45 13.59
C GLY A 156 -14.94 0.59 12.08
N ILE A 157 -13.87 0.02 11.59
CA ILE A 157 -13.39 0.19 10.22
C ILE A 157 -13.49 -1.13 9.43
N THR A 158 -13.96 -1.09 8.19
CA THR A 158 -13.77 -2.17 7.22
C THR A 158 -12.38 -2.05 6.62
N THR A 159 -12.18 -1.10 5.72
CA THR A 159 -10.91 -0.87 5.05
C THR A 159 -10.62 0.63 5.00
N ALA A 160 -9.38 1.00 5.30
CA ALA A 160 -8.87 2.35 5.09
C ALA A 160 -7.87 2.34 3.92
N ILE A 161 -8.11 3.20 2.94
CA ILE A 161 -7.29 3.36 1.74
C ILE A 161 -6.66 4.76 1.77
N GLY A 162 -5.35 4.81 1.98
CA GLY A 162 -4.59 6.03 1.79
C GLY A 162 -4.19 6.16 0.32
N ILE A 163 -4.82 7.08 -0.40
CA ILE A 163 -4.59 7.24 -1.85
C ILE A 163 -3.39 8.12 -2.20
N GLY A 164 -2.87 8.87 -1.21
CA GLY A 164 -1.76 9.79 -1.38
C GLY A 164 -2.16 11.20 -1.77
N GLY A 165 -1.29 12.17 -1.43
CA GLY A 165 -1.50 13.60 -1.66
C GLY A 165 -0.86 14.14 -2.95
N ASP A 166 -0.13 13.34 -3.70
CA ASP A 166 0.57 13.76 -4.90
C ASP A 166 -0.38 14.10 -6.06
N PRO A 167 0.02 14.98 -7.01
CA PRO A 167 -0.83 15.34 -8.14
C PRO A 167 -1.11 14.18 -9.10
N ILE A 168 -0.19 13.23 -9.22
CA ILE A 168 -0.35 12.04 -10.06
C ILE A 168 -0.33 10.80 -9.16
N ILE A 169 -1.50 10.24 -8.92
CA ILE A 169 -1.70 9.04 -8.10
C ILE A 169 -2.23 7.87 -8.93
N GLY A 170 -2.03 6.66 -8.44
CA GLY A 170 -2.52 5.44 -9.07
C GLY A 170 -4.04 5.30 -8.97
N THR A 171 -4.53 5.10 -7.76
CA THR A 171 -5.96 4.96 -7.43
C THR A 171 -6.53 6.31 -7.05
N THR A 172 -7.56 6.78 -7.77
CA THR A 172 -8.24 8.05 -7.48
C THR A 172 -9.25 7.90 -6.35
N THR A 173 -9.76 9.03 -5.82
CA THR A 173 -10.87 9.02 -4.87
C THR A 173 -12.09 8.29 -5.43
N LYS A 174 -12.41 8.51 -6.72
CA LYS A 174 -13.51 7.82 -7.40
C LYS A 174 -13.32 6.30 -7.40
N ASP A 175 -12.13 5.84 -7.82
CA ASP A 175 -11.83 4.40 -7.85
C ASP A 175 -11.94 3.76 -6.46
N ALA A 176 -11.45 4.45 -5.43
CA ALA A 176 -11.53 3.97 -4.05
C ALA A 176 -12.97 3.94 -3.51
N VAL A 177 -13.79 4.93 -3.86
CA VAL A 177 -15.24 4.93 -3.53
C VAL A 177 -15.93 3.73 -4.17
N GLU A 178 -15.68 3.47 -5.46
CA GLU A 178 -16.27 2.33 -6.16
C GLU A 178 -15.88 0.99 -5.52
N LEU A 179 -14.63 0.85 -5.07
CA LEU A 179 -14.17 -0.35 -4.35
C LEU A 179 -14.93 -0.56 -3.04
N LEU A 180 -15.03 0.49 -2.20
CA LEU A 180 -15.71 0.41 -0.91
C LEU A 180 -17.24 0.28 -1.05
N MET A 181 -17.85 0.86 -2.07
CA MET A 181 -19.29 0.69 -2.35
C MET A 181 -19.64 -0.75 -2.76
N ASN A 182 -18.70 -1.46 -3.38
CA ASN A 182 -18.86 -2.87 -3.75
C ASN A 182 -18.52 -3.85 -2.61
N ASP A 183 -18.01 -3.36 -1.48
CA ASP A 183 -17.76 -4.17 -0.29
C ASP A 183 -19.05 -4.30 0.53
N PRO A 184 -19.62 -5.49 0.69
CA PRO A 184 -20.86 -5.70 1.42
C PRO A 184 -20.75 -5.40 2.94
N GLU A 185 -19.54 -5.42 3.50
CA GLU A 185 -19.31 -5.08 4.90
C GLU A 185 -19.28 -3.56 5.14
N THR A 186 -18.99 -2.74 4.12
CA THR A 186 -18.90 -1.28 4.23
C THR A 186 -20.31 -0.66 4.17
N LYS A 187 -20.72 0.00 5.26
CA LYS A 187 -22.03 0.66 5.39
C LYS A 187 -21.98 2.18 5.30
N GLY A 188 -20.80 2.75 5.44
CA GLY A 188 -20.54 4.19 5.32
C GLY A 188 -19.11 4.44 4.91
N ILE A 189 -18.88 5.58 4.26
CA ILE A 189 -17.54 5.97 3.78
C ILE A 189 -17.21 7.35 4.30
N VAL A 190 -16.05 7.48 4.94
CA VAL A 190 -15.45 8.77 5.29
C VAL A 190 -14.39 9.12 4.27
N MET A 191 -14.54 10.27 3.63
CA MET A 191 -13.57 10.78 2.65
C MET A 191 -12.83 11.98 3.20
N ILE A 192 -11.51 11.96 3.11
CA ILE A 192 -10.63 13.03 3.58
C ILE A 192 -9.83 13.54 2.39
N GLY A 193 -10.15 14.77 1.97
CA GLY A 193 -9.37 15.50 0.99
C GLY A 193 -8.19 16.22 1.64
N GLU A 194 -7.32 16.78 0.82
CA GLU A 194 -6.22 17.64 1.25
C GLU A 194 -6.22 18.88 0.36
N ILE A 195 -5.46 18.89 -0.72
CA ILE A 195 -5.45 19.98 -1.70
C ILE A 195 -6.18 19.53 -2.97
N GLY A 196 -7.05 20.35 -3.49
CA GLY A 196 -7.73 20.14 -4.78
C GLY A 196 -9.14 19.65 -4.68
#